data_dd2702fc07afd35a410486ec8a627276
#
_entry.id   dd2702fc07afd35a410486ec8a627276
#
_cell.length_a   1.000
_cell.length_b   1.000
_cell.length_c   1.000
_cell.angle_alpha   90.00
_cell.angle_beta   90.00
_cell.angle_gamma   90.00
#
_symmetry.space_group_name_H-M   'P 1'
#
loop_
_entity.id
_entity.type
_entity.pdbx_description
1 polymer ?
#
loop_
_entity_poly.entity_id
_entity_poly.type
_entity_poly.pdbx_seq_one_letter_code
_entity_poly.pdbx_strand_id
1 'polypeptide(L)'
;ETVYTLSQLSPFKTGADDAQRLAAWKAEGGWYKEHQSELDRIYDELVHLRDTMGKKLGYKGYTELGYYRMGRNCYGKADVEKFRAAVRKYLVPVAESIYQEQAKRLGKTYPLSFADAALSFRSGNPKPCGTPDDILAQGKRFYEALSPETGEFFNTMLDNELLDVLSTPGKRAGGYCTS
;
A
#
# COMPACT_ATOMS: atom_id res chain seq x y z
N GLU A 1 25.14 -4.19 -12.65
CA GLU A 1 23.82 -4.39 -12.01
C GLU A 1 23.23 -3.04 -11.66
N THR A 2 21.95 -2.83 -12.01
CA THR A 2 21.27 -1.58 -11.66
C THR A 2 20.56 -1.78 -10.32
N VAL A 3 20.85 -0.93 -9.37
CA VAL A 3 20.19 -0.93 -8.05
C VAL A 3 18.92 -0.09 -8.11
N TYR A 4 17.80 -0.65 -7.66
CA TYR A 4 16.50 0.01 -7.58
C TYR A 4 16.03 0.10 -6.15
N THR A 5 15.34 1.17 -5.80
CA THR A 5 14.53 1.24 -4.58
C THR A 5 13.25 0.42 -4.75
N LEU A 6 12.57 0.07 -3.64
CA LEU A 6 11.28 -0.65 -3.70
C LEU A 6 10.24 0.11 -4.55
N SER A 7 10.19 1.44 -4.43
CA SER A 7 9.28 2.27 -5.23
C SER A 7 9.61 2.23 -6.72
N GLN A 8 10.88 2.20 -7.08
CA GLN A 8 11.34 2.12 -8.47
C GLN A 8 11.06 0.74 -9.11
N LEU A 9 10.85 -0.32 -8.33
CA LEU A 9 10.42 -1.63 -8.85
C LEU A 9 8.95 -1.67 -9.26
N SER A 10 8.10 -0.78 -8.73
CA SER A 10 6.66 -0.79 -8.95
C SER A 10 6.23 -0.75 -10.43
N PRO A 11 6.82 0.09 -11.31
CA PRO A 11 6.47 0.10 -12.73
C PRO A 11 6.77 -1.23 -13.44
N PHE A 12 7.84 -1.93 -13.04
CA PHE A 12 8.19 -3.23 -13.60
C PHE A 12 7.22 -4.33 -13.17
N LYS A 13 6.68 -4.25 -11.95
CA LYS A 13 5.68 -5.20 -11.41
C LYS A 13 4.32 -5.12 -12.08
N THR A 14 4.04 -4.05 -12.81
CA THR A 14 2.76 -3.82 -13.50
C THR A 14 2.91 -3.64 -15.01
N GLY A 15 4.10 -3.92 -15.55
CA GLY A 15 4.40 -3.90 -16.98
C GLY A 15 3.81 -5.09 -17.74
N ALA A 16 3.75 -5.00 -19.08
CA ALA A 16 3.21 -6.04 -19.95
C ALA A 16 4.10 -7.31 -20.03
N ASP A 17 5.40 -7.17 -19.86
CA ASP A 17 6.37 -8.26 -19.97
C ASP A 17 6.33 -9.19 -18.75
N ASP A 18 5.90 -10.43 -18.94
CA ASP A 18 5.76 -11.44 -17.88
C ASP A 18 7.10 -11.77 -17.20
N ALA A 19 8.19 -11.86 -17.98
CA ALA A 19 9.51 -12.20 -17.45
C ALA A 19 10.07 -11.06 -16.60
N GLN A 20 9.90 -9.81 -17.06
CA GLN A 20 10.31 -8.61 -16.32
C GLN A 20 9.52 -8.45 -15.03
N ARG A 21 8.19 -8.67 -15.08
CA ARG A 21 7.37 -8.65 -13.86
C ARG A 21 7.84 -9.66 -12.83
N LEU A 22 8.03 -10.91 -13.26
CA LEU A 22 8.51 -11.97 -12.37
C LEU A 22 9.88 -11.67 -11.79
N ALA A 23 10.80 -11.12 -12.60
CA ALA A 23 12.13 -10.72 -12.15
C ALA A 23 12.07 -9.62 -11.08
N ALA A 24 11.23 -8.59 -11.26
CA ALA A 24 11.03 -7.52 -10.29
C ALA A 24 10.48 -8.04 -8.94
N TRP A 25 9.50 -8.93 -8.98
CA TRP A 25 8.97 -9.58 -7.78
C TRP A 25 9.98 -10.47 -7.08
N LYS A 26 10.78 -11.23 -7.84
CA LYS A 26 11.85 -12.07 -7.29
C LYS A 26 12.98 -11.23 -6.67
N ALA A 27 13.34 -10.10 -7.26
CA ALA A 27 14.33 -9.19 -6.70
C ALA A 27 13.91 -8.66 -5.33
N GLU A 28 12.65 -8.18 -5.21
CA GLU A 28 12.11 -7.74 -3.91
C GLU A 28 12.02 -8.89 -2.91
N GLY A 29 11.45 -10.03 -3.31
CA GLY A 29 11.33 -11.20 -2.44
C GLY A 29 12.69 -11.76 -2.02
N GLY A 30 13.71 -11.68 -2.88
CA GLY A 30 15.09 -12.03 -2.57
C GLY A 30 15.67 -11.19 -1.46
N TRP A 31 15.47 -9.88 -1.53
CA TRP A 31 15.91 -8.97 -0.47
C TRP A 31 15.25 -9.30 0.89
N TYR A 32 13.93 -9.49 0.92
CA TYR A 32 13.24 -9.90 2.15
C TYR A 32 13.73 -11.23 2.70
N LYS A 33 14.00 -12.21 1.82
CA LYS A 33 14.53 -13.52 2.23
C LYS A 33 15.94 -13.41 2.82
N GLU A 34 16.78 -12.57 2.25
CA GLU A 34 18.14 -12.32 2.75
C GLU A 34 18.14 -11.68 4.12
N HIS A 35 17.18 -10.74 4.37
CA HIS A 35 17.06 -10.02 5.63
C HIS A 35 16.03 -10.62 6.61
N GLN A 36 15.49 -11.80 6.29
CA GLN A 36 14.39 -12.41 7.05
C GLN A 36 14.70 -12.55 8.54
N SER A 37 15.87 -13.08 8.89
CA SER A 37 16.22 -13.31 10.31
C SER A 37 16.27 -12.00 11.12
N GLU A 38 16.73 -10.91 10.51
CA GLU A 38 16.74 -9.61 11.18
C GLU A 38 15.35 -9.03 11.33
N LEU A 39 14.54 -9.11 10.27
CA LEU A 39 13.15 -8.64 10.29
C LEU A 39 12.30 -9.42 11.31
N ASP A 40 12.46 -10.74 11.36
CA ASP A 40 11.76 -11.60 12.32
C ASP A 40 12.17 -11.25 13.76
N ARG A 41 13.46 -11.03 14.03
CA ARG A 41 13.95 -10.58 15.34
C ARG A 41 13.35 -9.23 15.75
N ILE A 42 13.37 -8.25 14.87
CA ILE A 42 12.79 -6.92 15.15
C ILE A 42 11.29 -7.04 15.43
N TYR A 43 10.57 -7.84 14.65
CA TYR A 43 9.14 -8.05 14.84
C TYR A 43 8.83 -8.73 16.18
N ASP A 44 9.60 -9.76 16.55
CA ASP A 44 9.46 -10.47 17.81
C ASP A 44 9.72 -9.56 19.00
N GLU A 45 10.80 -8.78 18.98
CA GLU A 45 11.11 -7.78 20.01
C GLU A 45 9.98 -6.75 20.15
N LEU A 46 9.41 -6.27 19.04
CA LEU A 46 8.27 -5.35 19.07
C LEU A 46 7.02 -5.97 19.70
N VAL A 47 6.74 -7.25 19.44
CA VAL A 47 5.61 -7.97 20.04
C VAL A 47 5.80 -8.07 21.55
N HIS A 48 6.97 -8.50 22.00
CA HIS A 48 7.29 -8.62 23.44
C HIS A 48 7.25 -7.27 24.17
N LEU A 49 7.82 -6.22 23.56
CA LEU A 49 7.80 -4.88 24.11
C LEU A 49 6.36 -4.35 24.26
N ARG A 50 5.54 -4.51 23.23
CA ARG A 50 4.14 -4.08 23.24
C ARG A 50 3.31 -4.86 24.25
N ASP A 51 3.51 -6.17 24.36
CA ASP A 51 2.85 -6.99 25.38
C ASP A 51 3.20 -6.53 26.79
N THR A 52 4.48 -6.24 27.02
CA THR A 52 4.97 -5.67 28.29
C THR A 52 4.33 -4.31 28.58
N MET A 53 4.20 -3.43 27.58
CA MET A 53 3.53 -2.13 27.73
C MET A 53 2.06 -2.31 28.16
N GLY A 54 1.34 -3.22 27.50
CA GLY A 54 -0.04 -3.52 27.85
C GLY A 54 -0.17 -4.00 29.28
N LYS A 55 0.66 -4.97 29.70
CA LYS A 55 0.66 -5.52 31.07
C LYS A 55 1.02 -4.47 32.13
N LYS A 56 2.00 -3.61 31.88
CA LYS A 56 2.37 -2.51 32.79
C LYS A 56 1.23 -1.49 33.00
N LEU A 57 0.34 -1.34 32.02
CA LEU A 57 -0.83 -0.46 32.09
C LEU A 57 -2.09 -1.19 32.62
N GLY A 58 -1.97 -2.43 33.12
CA GLY A 58 -3.05 -3.18 33.74
C GLY A 58 -3.91 -4.00 32.76
N TYR A 59 -3.56 -4.06 31.49
CA TYR A 59 -4.22 -4.91 30.50
C TYR A 59 -3.68 -6.34 30.51
N LYS A 60 -4.44 -7.31 29.97
CA LYS A 60 -3.97 -8.70 29.83
C LYS A 60 -2.84 -8.85 28.79
N GLY A 61 -2.67 -7.87 27.91
CA GLY A 61 -1.68 -7.81 26.86
C GLY A 61 -1.88 -6.54 26.03
N TYR A 62 -1.28 -6.48 24.84
CA TYR A 62 -1.29 -5.24 24.03
C TYR A 62 -2.61 -5.00 23.26
N THR A 63 -3.37 -6.03 22.96
CA THR A 63 -4.51 -5.94 22.01
C THR A 63 -5.49 -4.84 22.36
N GLU A 64 -5.93 -4.78 23.63
CA GLU A 64 -6.89 -3.76 24.08
C GLU A 64 -6.28 -2.35 24.06
N LEU A 65 -5.08 -2.20 24.61
CA LEU A 65 -4.32 -0.96 24.53
C LEU A 65 -4.11 -0.51 23.08
N GLY A 66 -3.86 -1.46 22.18
CA GLY A 66 -3.68 -1.20 20.76
C GLY A 66 -4.94 -0.62 20.10
N TYR A 67 -6.12 -1.06 20.49
CA TYR A 67 -7.40 -0.49 20.04
C TYR A 67 -7.51 0.98 20.47
N TYR A 68 -7.27 1.29 21.73
CA TYR A 68 -7.29 2.68 22.22
C TYR A 68 -6.27 3.57 21.51
N ARG A 69 -5.04 3.08 21.33
CA ARG A 69 -3.99 3.81 20.60
C ARG A 69 -4.31 4.08 19.13
N MET A 70 -5.17 3.29 18.52
CA MET A 70 -5.69 3.52 17.16
C MET A 70 -6.97 4.36 17.14
N GLY A 71 -7.37 4.99 18.27
CA GLY A 71 -8.58 5.78 18.37
C GLY A 71 -9.88 4.95 18.31
N ARG A 72 -9.81 3.63 18.50
CA ARG A 72 -10.96 2.73 18.42
C ARG A 72 -11.65 2.60 19.77
N ASN A 73 -12.29 3.69 20.21
CA ASN A 73 -12.90 3.77 21.54
C ASN A 73 -14.36 3.31 21.58
N CYS A 74 -15.04 3.28 20.41
CA CYS A 74 -16.48 2.97 20.32
C CYS A 74 -16.78 1.51 19.99
N TYR A 75 -15.76 0.70 19.67
CA TYR A 75 -15.90 -0.71 19.30
C TYR A 75 -14.68 -1.53 19.71
N GLY A 76 -14.87 -2.81 19.93
CA GLY A 76 -13.84 -3.73 20.38
C GLY A 76 -13.63 -4.92 19.43
N LYS A 77 -12.87 -5.91 19.92
CA LYS A 77 -12.52 -7.11 19.15
C LYS A 77 -13.75 -7.85 18.64
N ALA A 78 -14.81 -7.98 19.47
CA ALA A 78 -16.03 -8.70 19.10
C ALA A 78 -16.76 -8.05 17.90
N ASP A 79 -16.74 -6.72 17.82
CA ASP A 79 -17.37 -5.99 16.72
C ASP A 79 -16.53 -6.14 15.42
N VAL A 80 -15.21 -6.15 15.54
CA VAL A 80 -14.30 -6.42 14.43
C VAL A 80 -14.49 -7.86 13.91
N GLU A 81 -14.71 -8.85 14.78
CA GLU A 81 -14.99 -10.22 14.34
C GLU A 81 -16.32 -10.32 13.57
N LYS A 82 -17.37 -9.61 13.99
CA LYS A 82 -18.62 -9.51 13.22
C LYS A 82 -18.39 -8.88 11.84
N PHE A 83 -17.61 -7.80 11.78
CA PHE A 83 -17.26 -7.15 10.52
C PHE A 83 -16.48 -8.11 9.60
N ARG A 84 -15.48 -8.81 10.12
CA ARG A 84 -14.72 -9.81 9.35
C ARG A 84 -15.61 -10.94 8.83
N ALA A 85 -16.54 -11.43 9.64
CA ALA A 85 -17.50 -12.44 9.21
C ALA A 85 -18.38 -11.94 8.05
N ALA A 86 -18.83 -10.69 8.12
CA ALA A 86 -19.59 -10.05 7.04
C ALA A 86 -18.74 -9.89 5.75
N VAL A 87 -17.51 -9.42 5.87
CA VAL A 87 -16.56 -9.33 4.73
C VAL A 87 -16.38 -10.70 4.07
N ARG A 88 -16.09 -11.73 4.87
CA ARG A 88 -15.90 -13.10 4.38
C ARG A 88 -17.13 -13.64 3.67
N LYS A 89 -18.31 -13.35 4.21
CA LYS A 89 -19.57 -13.86 3.65
C LYS A 89 -20.02 -13.13 2.39
N TYR A 90 -19.86 -11.81 2.35
CA TYR A 90 -20.48 -10.98 1.32
C TYR A 90 -19.50 -10.38 0.31
N LEU A 91 -18.30 -9.96 0.76
CA LEU A 91 -17.33 -9.30 -0.12
C LEU A 91 -16.37 -10.28 -0.79
N VAL A 92 -15.90 -11.30 -0.07
CA VAL A 92 -14.94 -12.26 -0.63
C VAL A 92 -15.48 -12.96 -1.89
N PRO A 93 -16.73 -13.47 -1.94
CA PRO A 93 -17.25 -14.08 -3.17
C PRO A 93 -17.32 -13.11 -4.37
N VAL A 94 -17.61 -11.83 -4.10
CA VAL A 94 -17.61 -10.78 -5.15
C VAL A 94 -16.18 -10.52 -5.62
N ALA A 95 -15.22 -10.40 -4.71
CA ALA A 95 -13.81 -10.23 -5.06
C ALA A 95 -13.30 -11.43 -5.89
N GLU A 96 -13.67 -12.66 -5.53
CA GLU A 96 -13.30 -13.84 -6.31
C GLU A 96 -13.83 -13.79 -7.75
N SER A 97 -15.07 -13.35 -7.95
CA SER A 97 -15.62 -13.20 -9.28
C SER A 97 -14.87 -12.14 -10.10
N ILE A 98 -14.49 -11.02 -9.48
CA ILE A 98 -13.67 -9.97 -10.11
C ILE A 98 -12.29 -10.51 -10.51
N TYR A 99 -11.63 -11.28 -9.64
CA TYR A 99 -10.33 -11.87 -9.96
C TYR A 99 -10.41 -12.95 -11.03
N GLN A 100 -11.49 -13.72 -11.10
CA GLN A 100 -11.74 -14.66 -12.19
C GLN A 100 -11.88 -13.93 -13.53
N GLU A 101 -12.65 -12.85 -13.58
CA GLU A 101 -12.78 -12.01 -14.77
C GLU A 101 -11.45 -11.32 -15.15
N GLN A 102 -10.66 -10.91 -14.17
CA GLN A 102 -9.30 -10.41 -14.40
C GLN A 102 -8.42 -11.49 -15.06
N ALA A 103 -8.41 -12.70 -14.54
CA ALA A 103 -7.65 -13.81 -15.12
C ALA A 103 -8.06 -14.09 -16.57
N LYS A 104 -9.36 -14.14 -16.86
CA LYS A 104 -9.87 -14.28 -18.25
C LYS A 104 -9.39 -13.14 -19.14
N ARG A 105 -9.50 -11.88 -18.71
CA ARG A 105 -9.05 -10.70 -19.45
C ARG A 105 -7.56 -10.77 -19.77
N LEU A 106 -6.76 -11.27 -18.83
CA LEU A 106 -5.33 -11.45 -18.99
C LEU A 106 -4.97 -12.68 -19.85
N GLY A 107 -5.92 -13.61 -20.07
CA GLY A 107 -5.67 -14.89 -20.72
C GLY A 107 -4.84 -15.83 -19.89
N LYS A 108 -4.99 -15.76 -18.56
CA LYS A 108 -4.26 -16.56 -17.57
C LYS A 108 -5.21 -17.45 -16.77
N THR A 109 -4.66 -18.46 -16.13
CA THR A 109 -5.41 -19.37 -15.27
C THR A 109 -5.66 -18.74 -13.90
N TYR A 110 -6.88 -18.89 -13.36
CA TYR A 110 -7.20 -18.54 -12.00
C TYR A 110 -6.86 -19.71 -11.03
N PRO A 111 -6.34 -19.46 -9.83
CA PRO A 111 -5.93 -18.16 -9.31
C PRO A 111 -4.68 -17.60 -10.01
N LEU A 112 -4.62 -16.28 -10.14
CA LEU A 112 -3.45 -15.62 -10.71
C LEU A 112 -2.21 -15.84 -9.83
N SER A 113 -1.04 -15.93 -10.47
CA SER A 113 0.23 -15.93 -9.75
C SER A 113 0.45 -14.61 -9.02
N PHE A 114 1.30 -14.60 -7.99
CA PHE A 114 1.67 -13.37 -7.28
C PHE A 114 2.25 -12.29 -8.22
N ALA A 115 2.94 -12.71 -9.28
CA ALA A 115 3.52 -11.80 -10.26
C ALA A 115 2.48 -11.17 -11.19
N ASP A 116 1.30 -11.79 -11.34
CA ASP A 116 0.24 -11.34 -12.25
C ASP A 116 -0.93 -10.68 -11.53
N ALA A 117 -1.07 -10.90 -10.22
CA ALA A 117 -2.24 -10.45 -9.45
C ALA A 117 -2.46 -8.92 -9.48
N ALA A 118 -1.38 -8.13 -9.59
CA ALA A 118 -1.46 -6.69 -9.69
C ALA A 118 -1.70 -6.17 -11.13
N LEU A 119 -1.69 -7.06 -12.14
CA LEU A 119 -1.83 -6.68 -13.54
C LEU A 119 -3.31 -6.56 -13.93
N SER A 120 -3.75 -5.41 -14.43
CA SER A 120 -5.13 -5.18 -14.83
C SER A 120 -5.40 -5.48 -16.32
N PHE A 121 -4.41 -5.26 -17.20
CA PHE A 121 -4.52 -5.41 -18.65
C PHE A 121 -3.29 -6.08 -19.24
N ARG A 122 -3.43 -6.79 -20.35
CA ARG A 122 -2.32 -7.44 -21.07
C ARG A 122 -1.24 -6.45 -21.53
N SER A 123 -1.65 -5.22 -21.83
CA SER A 123 -0.75 -4.12 -22.21
C SER A 123 -0.01 -3.48 -21.04
N GLY A 124 -0.20 -3.97 -19.83
CA GLY A 124 0.26 -3.34 -18.59
C GLY A 124 -0.81 -2.44 -17.97
N ASN A 125 -0.56 -1.98 -16.75
CA ASN A 125 -1.48 -1.08 -16.08
C ASN A 125 -1.39 0.34 -16.64
N PRO A 126 -2.48 1.15 -16.51
CA PRO A 126 -2.43 2.57 -16.84
C PRO A 126 -1.27 3.26 -16.12
N LYS A 127 -0.62 4.16 -16.82
CA LYS A 127 0.46 4.99 -16.28
C LYS A 127 0.02 6.45 -16.25
N PRO A 128 0.51 7.25 -15.29
CA PRO A 128 0.32 8.69 -15.34
C PRO A 128 0.85 9.27 -16.66
N CYS A 129 0.19 10.28 -17.19
CA CYS A 129 0.62 11.01 -18.38
C CYS A 129 1.54 12.16 -17.98
N GLY A 130 2.69 12.28 -18.67
CA GLY A 130 3.63 13.37 -18.47
C GLY A 130 4.67 13.13 -17.37
N THR A 131 5.44 14.17 -17.12
CA THR A 131 6.43 14.23 -16.04
C THR A 131 5.78 14.50 -14.69
N PRO A 132 6.50 14.35 -13.57
CA PRO A 132 6.00 14.79 -12.26
C PRO A 132 5.52 16.25 -12.23
N ASP A 133 6.23 17.14 -12.91
CA ASP A 133 5.84 18.57 -13.01
C ASP A 133 4.55 18.75 -13.81
N ASP A 134 4.36 17.98 -14.90
CA ASP A 134 3.10 17.97 -15.63
C ASP A 134 1.92 17.51 -14.75
N ILE A 135 2.15 16.48 -13.92
CA ILE A 135 1.13 15.95 -12.99
C ILE A 135 0.76 17.01 -11.94
N LEU A 136 1.74 17.70 -11.36
CA LEU A 136 1.50 18.79 -10.41
C LEU A 136 0.77 19.96 -11.06
N ALA A 137 1.16 20.33 -12.28
CA ALA A 137 0.49 21.39 -13.04
C ALA A 137 -0.97 21.04 -13.38
N GLN A 138 -1.26 19.76 -13.70
CA GLN A 138 -2.63 19.29 -13.90
C GLN A 138 -3.41 19.29 -12.57
N GLY A 139 -2.78 18.85 -11.47
CA GLY A 139 -3.36 18.92 -10.13
C GLY A 139 -3.80 20.35 -9.78
N LYS A 140 -2.92 21.33 -10.00
CA LYS A 140 -3.25 22.75 -9.80
C LYS A 140 -4.51 23.16 -10.56
N ARG A 141 -4.60 22.86 -11.85
CA ARG A 141 -5.78 23.17 -12.67
C ARG A 141 -7.05 22.52 -12.15
N PHE A 142 -6.98 21.26 -11.68
CA PHE A 142 -8.14 20.57 -11.14
C PHE A 142 -8.63 21.18 -9.84
N TYR A 143 -7.73 21.54 -8.93
CA TYR A 143 -8.09 22.17 -7.68
C TYR A 143 -8.65 23.59 -7.88
N GLU A 144 -8.08 24.38 -8.81
CA GLU A 144 -8.59 25.69 -9.19
C GLU A 144 -9.99 25.62 -9.85
N ALA A 145 -10.23 24.58 -10.66
CA ALA A 145 -11.52 24.35 -11.31
C ALA A 145 -12.60 23.86 -10.33
N LEU A 146 -12.20 23.23 -9.22
CA LEU A 146 -13.12 22.70 -8.22
C LEU A 146 -13.76 23.81 -7.39
N SER A 147 -12.97 24.68 -6.80
CA SER A 147 -13.39 25.91 -6.12
C SER A 147 -12.20 26.85 -5.87
N PRO A 148 -12.46 28.14 -5.62
CA PRO A 148 -11.40 29.10 -5.23
C PRO A 148 -10.63 28.63 -3.98
N GLU A 149 -11.31 28.10 -2.98
CA GLU A 149 -10.71 27.66 -1.71
C GLU A 149 -9.78 26.46 -1.89
N THR A 150 -10.17 25.47 -2.71
CA THR A 150 -9.30 24.33 -3.00
C THR A 150 -8.11 24.73 -3.87
N GLY A 151 -8.29 25.68 -4.78
CA GLY A 151 -7.21 26.29 -5.55
C GLY A 151 -6.20 27.01 -4.66
N GLU A 152 -6.65 27.86 -3.74
CA GLU A 152 -5.80 28.56 -2.78
C GLU A 152 -5.03 27.59 -1.90
N PHE A 153 -5.70 26.57 -1.37
CA PHE A 153 -5.05 25.52 -0.56
C PHE A 153 -3.94 24.81 -1.33
N PHE A 154 -4.22 24.35 -2.55
CA PHE A 154 -3.24 23.62 -3.34
C PHE A 154 -2.06 24.51 -3.78
N ASN A 155 -2.34 25.75 -4.16
CA ASN A 155 -1.30 26.74 -4.47
C ASN A 155 -0.40 27.01 -3.26
N THR A 156 -0.98 27.15 -2.07
CA THR A 156 -0.19 27.28 -0.82
C THR A 156 0.74 26.11 -0.61
N MET A 157 0.32 24.87 -0.90
CA MET A 157 1.18 23.71 -0.82
C MET A 157 2.33 23.74 -1.83
N LEU A 158 2.06 24.16 -3.05
CA LEU A 158 3.09 24.27 -4.10
C LEU A 158 4.09 25.38 -3.82
N ASP A 159 3.59 26.59 -3.49
CA ASP A 159 4.41 27.78 -3.30
C ASP A 159 5.33 27.70 -2.07
N ASN A 160 4.95 26.89 -1.08
CA ASN A 160 5.74 26.65 0.13
C ASN A 160 6.48 25.29 0.10
N GLU A 161 6.55 24.61 -1.05
CA GLU A 161 7.27 23.32 -1.22
C GLU A 161 6.86 22.26 -0.20
N LEU A 162 5.55 22.18 0.14
CA LEU A 162 5.03 21.23 1.13
C LEU A 162 4.81 19.81 0.57
N LEU A 163 5.18 19.57 -0.69
CA LEU A 163 5.03 18.29 -1.37
C LEU A 163 6.41 17.65 -1.60
N ASP A 164 6.62 16.49 -1.01
CA ASP A 164 7.80 15.64 -1.27
C ASP A 164 7.33 14.30 -1.86
N VAL A 165 7.04 14.29 -3.18
CA VAL A 165 6.40 13.17 -3.88
C VAL A 165 7.37 12.33 -4.72
N LEU A 166 8.61 12.77 -4.92
CA LEU A 166 9.58 12.03 -5.73
C LEU A 166 10.27 10.94 -4.92
N SER A 167 10.56 9.81 -5.58
CA SER A 167 11.34 8.73 -4.99
C SER A 167 12.83 9.08 -5.01
N THR A 168 13.46 9.08 -3.84
CA THR A 168 14.89 9.33 -3.67
C THR A 168 15.53 8.23 -2.83
N PRO A 169 16.85 7.96 -2.98
CA PRO A 169 17.56 7.03 -2.11
C PRO A 169 17.40 7.40 -0.64
N GLY A 170 17.16 6.40 0.21
CA GLY A 170 16.93 6.60 1.65
C GLY A 170 15.54 7.07 2.04
N LYS A 171 14.67 7.43 1.11
CA LYS A 171 13.28 7.79 1.38
C LYS A 171 12.44 6.54 1.66
N ARG A 172 11.62 6.61 2.70
CA ARG A 172 10.70 5.52 3.05
C ARG A 172 9.67 5.31 1.94
N ALA A 173 9.47 4.04 1.56
CA ALA A 173 8.40 3.65 0.64
C ALA A 173 7.03 3.62 1.35
N GLY A 174 5.96 3.77 0.57
CA GLY A 174 4.57 3.75 1.03
C GLY A 174 4.01 5.14 1.31
N GLY A 175 2.80 5.17 1.82
CA GLY A 175 2.08 6.40 2.20
C GLY A 175 1.34 6.21 3.50
N TYR A 176 1.12 7.29 4.23
CA TYR A 176 0.32 7.31 5.44
C TYR A 176 -0.40 8.65 5.56
N CYS A 177 -1.50 8.65 6.28
CA CYS A 177 -2.19 9.86 6.70
C CYS A 177 -2.23 9.89 8.23
N THR A 178 -1.92 11.03 8.80
CA THR A 178 -2.01 11.26 10.25
C THR A 178 -2.60 12.63 10.50
N SER A 179 -3.36 12.77 11.56
CA SER A 179 -3.89 14.04 12.09
C SER A 179 -3.12 14.39 13.36
#